data_304b59e75ab124fe106bdf92baf760e0
#
_entry.id   304b59e75ab124fe106bdf92baf760e0
#
_cell.length_a   1.000
_cell.length_b   1.000
_cell.length_c   1.000
_cell.angle_alpha   90.00
_cell.angle_beta   90.00
_cell.angle_gamma   90.00
#
_symmetry.space_group_name_H-M   'P 1'
#
loop_
_entity.id
_entity.type
_entity.pdbx_description
1 polymer ?
#
loop_
_entity_poly.entity_id
_entity_poly.type
_entity_poly.pdbx_seq_one_letter_code
_entity_poly.pdbx_strand_id
1 'polypeptide(L)'
;MKFSPIFSFALLMCCLMSVSVQAQQNSSPFTDQFQKLLEKKFDADGPGAAVLVAKNGEVIFRSSIGKANIELGVSIEPDHVFRIGSITKQFTAVAILMLMEEGKLALDDELTRFLPDYPTKGKSIDVAQLLTHTSGIPSYTSMPGFLDNYSRNHFTPEAIIDSFKNEEFDFEPNTEFRYNNSGYVLLGAIIEKISGMSYADFIQQRIFDKIGMTQSYYDDHSTIIPKRASGYEKAGDGYANASYLDMSLPYAAGSLLSTVDDLYKWQSALQADKLVKKETLQQAFTRYKLKNGEEIDYGYGWFLNKLFGEPVIEHSGGIYGFLAQGVYIPNDNIYVAVLTNCTCVSPNEVARMMAAIEMGKYSKRTPKPMSATDLKEYVGVYAFKSEEGKKVTIQVEEDHLMGQQSGGSPQSL
;
A
#
# COMPACT_ATOMS: atom_id res chain seq x y z
N MET A 1 89.28 -11.68 -11.70
CA MET A 1 88.75 -10.80 -10.67
C MET A 1 87.53 -10.08 -11.24
N LYS A 2 86.34 -10.54 -10.96
CA LYS A 2 85.12 -9.77 -11.20
C LYS A 2 84.17 -10.08 -10.05
N PHE A 3 83.92 -9.06 -9.23
CA PHE A 3 82.90 -9.09 -8.14
C PHE A 3 81.51 -8.95 -8.71
N SER A 4 80.60 -9.78 -8.27
CA SER A 4 79.15 -9.69 -8.54
C SER A 4 78.45 -9.15 -7.29
N PRO A 5 77.57 -8.14 -7.37
CA PRO A 5 76.82 -7.70 -6.22
C PRO A 5 75.51 -8.50 -6.06
N ILE A 6 75.32 -8.97 -4.85
CA ILE A 6 74.11 -9.63 -4.36
C ILE A 6 73.04 -8.55 -4.10
N PHE A 7 71.94 -8.59 -4.83
CA PHE A 7 70.77 -7.75 -4.55
C PHE A 7 69.86 -8.48 -3.54
N SER A 8 69.81 -7.96 -2.30
CA SER A 8 68.80 -8.37 -1.32
C SER A 8 67.48 -7.70 -1.60
N PHE A 9 66.47 -8.48 -1.99
CA PHE A 9 65.06 -8.03 -2.10
C PHE A 9 64.40 -8.17 -0.72
N ALA A 10 64.22 -7.08 -0.01
CA ALA A 10 63.40 -7.07 1.19
C ALA A 10 61.91 -6.99 0.77
N LEU A 11 61.20 -8.08 0.96
CA LEU A 11 59.75 -8.20 0.72
C LEU A 11 59.00 -7.53 1.89
N LEU A 12 58.54 -6.29 1.70
CA LEU A 12 57.72 -5.59 2.67
C LEU A 12 56.29 -6.12 2.59
N MET A 13 55.93 -7.02 3.49
CA MET A 13 54.59 -7.59 3.62
C MET A 13 53.67 -6.60 4.33
N CYS A 14 52.97 -5.72 3.59
CA CYS A 14 51.91 -4.89 4.13
C CYS A 14 50.71 -5.77 4.47
N CYS A 15 50.50 -6.12 5.73
CA CYS A 15 49.27 -6.67 6.26
C CYS A 15 48.20 -5.57 6.20
N LEU A 16 47.38 -5.55 5.15
CA LEU A 16 46.12 -4.84 5.13
C LEU A 16 45.14 -5.55 6.07
N MET A 17 45.07 -5.11 7.32
CA MET A 17 43.93 -5.45 8.19
C MET A 17 42.70 -4.76 7.62
N SER A 18 41.89 -5.50 6.86
CA SER A 18 40.54 -5.13 6.53
C SER A 18 39.72 -5.13 7.84
N VAL A 19 39.56 -3.97 8.45
CA VAL A 19 38.58 -3.77 9.50
C VAL A 19 37.21 -3.86 8.83
N SER A 20 36.59 -5.01 8.90
CA SER A 20 35.17 -5.17 8.59
C SER A 20 34.41 -4.39 9.66
N VAL A 21 34.02 -3.15 9.35
CA VAL A 21 33.01 -2.45 10.12
C VAL A 21 31.70 -3.16 9.82
N GLN A 22 31.39 -4.16 10.64
CA GLN A 22 30.04 -4.72 10.70
C GLN A 22 29.17 -3.60 11.23
N ALA A 23 28.42 -2.95 10.34
CA ALA A 23 27.36 -2.02 10.75
C ALA A 23 26.44 -2.82 11.68
N GLN A 24 26.44 -2.47 12.95
CA GLN A 24 25.54 -3.00 13.95
C GLN A 24 24.14 -2.58 13.49
N GLN A 25 23.36 -3.49 12.93
CA GLN A 25 22.00 -3.22 12.54
C GLN A 25 21.24 -2.88 13.82
N ASN A 26 20.80 -1.64 13.95
CA ASN A 26 19.96 -1.20 15.06
C ASN A 26 18.66 -1.97 15.00
N SER A 27 18.52 -3.01 15.79
CA SER A 27 17.29 -3.79 15.89
C SER A 27 16.35 -3.14 16.90
N SER A 28 15.06 -3.14 16.61
CA SER A 28 14.04 -2.72 17.57
C SER A 28 14.12 -3.56 18.85
N PRO A 29 13.93 -2.97 20.04
CA PRO A 29 13.75 -3.73 21.27
C PRO A 29 12.50 -4.62 21.22
N PHE A 30 11.65 -4.43 20.23
CA PHE A 30 10.42 -5.20 20.03
C PHE A 30 10.54 -6.27 18.92
N THR A 31 11.72 -6.55 18.41
CA THR A 31 11.97 -7.53 17.32
C THR A 31 11.27 -8.88 17.57
N ASP A 32 11.38 -9.42 18.80
CA ASP A 32 10.70 -10.67 19.18
C ASP A 32 9.18 -10.56 19.12
N GLN A 33 8.63 -9.38 19.42
CA GLN A 33 7.18 -9.18 19.36
C GLN A 33 6.68 -9.10 17.93
N PHE A 34 7.44 -8.46 17.04
CA PHE A 34 7.15 -8.44 15.60
C PHE A 34 7.18 -9.83 15.01
N GLN A 35 8.23 -10.62 15.34
CA GLN A 35 8.37 -11.98 14.85
C GLN A 35 7.20 -12.87 15.32
N LYS A 36 6.86 -12.83 16.60
CA LYS A 36 5.71 -13.57 17.17
C LYS A 36 4.37 -13.13 16.58
N LEU A 37 4.22 -11.86 16.21
CA LEU A 37 3.04 -11.37 15.51
C LEU A 37 2.90 -12.03 14.14
N LEU A 38 4.00 -12.11 13.37
CA LEU A 38 4.00 -12.78 12.07
C LEU A 38 3.66 -14.26 12.20
N GLU A 39 4.32 -14.98 13.09
CA GLU A 39 4.08 -16.40 13.34
C GLU A 39 2.64 -16.71 13.80
N LYS A 40 2.01 -15.77 14.51
CA LYS A 40 0.61 -15.91 14.91
C LYS A 40 -0.38 -15.68 13.76
N LYS A 41 -0.01 -14.83 12.80
CA LYS A 41 -0.92 -14.38 11.72
C LYS A 41 -0.78 -15.18 10.43
N PHE A 42 0.37 -15.77 10.18
CA PHE A 42 0.69 -16.46 8.94
C PHE A 42 1.16 -17.88 9.20
N ASP A 43 0.76 -18.78 8.31
CA ASP A 43 1.25 -20.15 8.27
C ASP A 43 2.59 -20.19 7.51
N ALA A 44 3.60 -20.85 8.10
CA ALA A 44 4.91 -21.00 7.48
C ALA A 44 4.88 -21.83 6.18
N ASP A 45 3.92 -22.73 6.03
CA ASP A 45 3.75 -23.59 4.86
C ASP A 45 2.67 -23.10 3.88
N GLY A 46 1.91 -22.07 4.27
CA GLY A 46 0.93 -21.39 3.44
C GLY A 46 1.49 -20.14 2.74
N PRO A 47 0.63 -19.39 2.01
CA PRO A 47 0.99 -18.06 1.55
C PRO A 47 1.31 -17.15 2.75
N GLY A 48 2.13 -16.13 2.55
CA GLY A 48 2.62 -15.37 3.69
C GLY A 48 2.82 -13.89 3.43
N ALA A 49 3.86 -13.35 4.04
CA ALA A 49 4.14 -11.91 3.99
C ALA A 49 5.64 -11.60 3.96
N ALA A 50 5.98 -10.46 3.34
CA ALA A 50 7.20 -9.71 3.56
C ALA A 50 6.87 -8.43 4.35
N VAL A 51 7.73 -8.08 5.29
CA VAL A 51 7.49 -6.97 6.24
C VAL A 51 8.76 -6.15 6.46
N LEU A 52 8.60 -4.84 6.54
CA LEU A 52 9.65 -3.91 6.95
C LEU A 52 9.09 -2.89 7.93
N VAL A 53 9.84 -2.66 9.02
CA VAL A 53 9.62 -1.55 9.96
C VAL A 53 10.85 -0.67 9.96
N ALA A 54 10.66 0.63 9.77
CA ALA A 54 11.72 1.62 9.86
C ALA A 54 11.33 2.72 10.85
N LYS A 55 12.33 3.28 11.54
CA LYS A 55 12.18 4.40 12.47
C LYS A 55 13.34 5.36 12.32
N ASN A 56 13.05 6.65 12.29
CA ASN A 56 14.07 7.71 12.19
C ASN A 56 15.05 7.54 11.03
N GLY A 57 14.59 6.99 9.89
CA GLY A 57 15.41 6.78 8.71
C GLY A 57 16.21 5.47 8.70
N GLU A 58 16.05 4.61 9.70
CA GLU A 58 16.76 3.34 9.82
C GLU A 58 15.76 2.15 9.78
N VAL A 59 16.12 1.08 9.07
CA VAL A 59 15.36 -0.18 9.10
C VAL A 59 15.69 -0.90 10.40
N ILE A 60 14.67 -1.08 11.26
CA ILE A 60 14.81 -1.72 12.59
C ILE A 60 14.26 -3.15 12.63
N PHE A 61 13.45 -3.52 11.63
CA PHE A 61 12.96 -4.90 11.44
C PHE A 61 12.69 -5.15 9.96
N ARG A 62 13.14 -6.29 9.45
CA ARG A 62 12.94 -6.76 8.09
C ARG A 62 12.85 -8.27 8.11
N SER A 63 11.71 -8.83 7.75
CA SER A 63 11.45 -10.26 7.87
C SER A 63 10.42 -10.73 6.85
N SER A 64 10.26 -12.04 6.77
CA SER A 64 9.24 -12.69 5.95
C SER A 64 8.79 -14.00 6.56
N ILE A 65 7.64 -14.49 6.14
CA ILE A 65 7.07 -15.77 6.55
C ILE A 65 6.21 -16.34 5.43
N GLY A 66 6.13 -17.68 5.33
CA GLY A 66 5.29 -18.38 4.37
C GLY A 66 5.97 -18.66 3.03
N LYS A 67 5.20 -19.07 2.04
CA LYS A 67 5.65 -19.49 0.71
C LYS A 67 5.32 -18.44 -0.35
N ALA A 68 6.35 -18.04 -1.12
CA ALA A 68 6.21 -17.21 -2.34
C ALA A 68 5.57 -18.00 -3.48
N ASN A 69 5.83 -19.31 -3.51
CA ASN A 69 5.20 -20.25 -4.42
C ASN A 69 5.00 -21.56 -3.66
N ILE A 70 3.76 -21.96 -3.42
CA ILE A 70 3.41 -23.15 -2.66
C ILE A 70 3.77 -24.39 -3.48
N GLU A 71 3.48 -24.41 -4.77
CA GLU A 71 3.66 -25.56 -5.65
C GLU A 71 5.13 -25.96 -5.77
N LEU A 72 6.03 -24.99 -5.75
CA LEU A 72 7.47 -25.20 -5.81
C LEU A 72 8.16 -25.23 -4.44
N GLY A 73 7.40 -24.98 -3.36
CA GLY A 73 7.93 -24.93 -2.00
C GLY A 73 8.87 -23.75 -1.73
N VAL A 74 8.84 -22.70 -2.57
CA VAL A 74 9.70 -21.52 -2.44
C VAL A 74 9.26 -20.66 -1.29
N SER A 75 10.10 -20.48 -0.27
CA SER A 75 9.79 -19.58 0.86
C SER A 75 9.86 -18.11 0.45
N ILE A 76 9.05 -17.27 1.10
CA ILE A 76 9.15 -15.83 0.93
C ILE A 76 10.46 -15.32 1.54
N GLU A 77 11.18 -14.52 0.78
CA GLU A 77 12.26 -13.66 1.26
C GLU A 77 11.79 -12.20 1.25
N PRO A 78 12.33 -11.31 2.09
CA PRO A 78 11.87 -9.93 2.16
C PRO A 78 12.00 -9.13 0.85
N ASP A 79 12.87 -9.57 -0.07
CA ASP A 79 13.07 -8.96 -1.39
C ASP A 79 12.24 -9.60 -2.52
N HIS A 80 11.25 -10.45 -2.17
CA HIS A 80 10.27 -10.90 -3.15
C HIS A 80 9.39 -9.73 -3.61
N VAL A 81 9.01 -9.80 -4.88
CA VAL A 81 8.21 -8.77 -5.56
C VAL A 81 6.73 -9.15 -5.51
N PHE A 82 5.90 -8.24 -5.01
CA PHE A 82 4.46 -8.43 -4.86
C PHE A 82 3.69 -7.39 -5.68
N ARG A 83 2.51 -7.73 -6.14
CA ARG A 83 1.54 -6.74 -6.60
C ARG A 83 1.12 -5.87 -5.42
N ILE A 84 1.21 -4.55 -5.57
CA ILE A 84 0.88 -3.61 -4.49
C ILE A 84 -0.51 -2.98 -4.62
N GLY A 85 -1.25 -3.35 -5.67
CA GLY A 85 -2.62 -2.88 -5.90
C GLY A 85 -2.74 -1.37 -5.76
N SER A 86 -3.72 -0.91 -5.00
CA SER A 86 -4.04 0.52 -4.88
C SER A 86 -2.96 1.40 -4.22
N ILE A 87 -1.88 0.85 -3.66
CA ILE A 87 -0.70 1.66 -3.30
C ILE A 87 -0.13 2.36 -4.55
N THR A 88 -0.37 1.83 -5.75
CA THR A 88 -0.10 2.47 -7.05
C THR A 88 -0.59 3.92 -7.10
N LYS A 89 -1.73 4.22 -6.47
CA LYS A 89 -2.33 5.56 -6.48
C LYS A 89 -1.43 6.64 -5.89
N GLN A 90 -0.59 6.28 -4.94
CA GLN A 90 0.40 7.21 -4.38
C GLN A 90 1.39 7.67 -5.47
N PHE A 91 1.85 6.76 -6.31
CA PHE A 91 2.77 7.04 -7.42
C PHE A 91 2.09 7.89 -8.50
N THR A 92 0.84 7.57 -8.84
CA THR A 92 0.04 8.35 -9.78
C THR A 92 -0.20 9.77 -9.27
N ALA A 93 -0.55 9.92 -7.98
CA ALA A 93 -0.75 11.24 -7.37
C ALA A 93 0.54 12.07 -7.37
N VAL A 94 1.68 11.49 -6.99
CA VAL A 94 2.97 12.19 -7.03
C VAL A 94 3.37 12.53 -8.47
N ALA A 95 3.10 11.67 -9.46
CA ALA A 95 3.33 11.99 -10.87
C ALA A 95 2.53 13.23 -11.32
N ILE A 96 1.27 13.36 -10.92
CA ILE A 96 0.46 14.57 -11.16
C ILE A 96 1.08 15.79 -10.46
N LEU A 97 1.49 15.65 -9.20
CA LEU A 97 2.12 16.74 -8.45
C LEU A 97 3.47 17.17 -9.06
N MET A 98 4.25 16.24 -9.61
CA MET A 98 5.48 16.56 -10.37
C MET A 98 5.16 17.39 -11.61
N LEU A 99 4.13 17.01 -12.36
CA LEU A 99 3.69 17.76 -13.55
C LEU A 99 3.12 19.14 -13.16
N MET A 100 2.48 19.26 -12.00
CA MET A 100 2.03 20.53 -11.45
C MET A 100 3.23 21.45 -11.12
N GLU A 101 4.26 20.94 -10.45
CA GLU A 101 5.48 21.72 -10.16
C GLU A 101 6.25 22.16 -11.43
N GLU A 102 6.12 21.38 -12.49
CA GLU A 102 6.64 21.73 -13.83
C GLU A 102 5.79 22.78 -14.56
N GLY A 103 4.67 23.23 -13.96
CA GLY A 103 3.75 24.21 -14.55
C GLY A 103 2.95 23.68 -15.73
N LYS A 104 2.85 22.35 -15.88
CA LYS A 104 2.15 21.70 -17.01
C LYS A 104 0.65 21.53 -16.75
N LEU A 105 0.25 21.51 -15.48
CA LEU A 105 -1.15 21.46 -15.04
C LEU A 105 -1.32 22.22 -13.74
N ALA A 106 -2.57 22.57 -13.41
CA ALA A 106 -3.01 23.00 -12.08
C ALA A 106 -4.04 22.00 -11.55
N LEU A 107 -4.20 21.92 -10.22
CA LEU A 107 -5.13 20.97 -9.60
C LEU A 107 -6.60 21.32 -9.86
N ASP A 108 -6.88 22.59 -10.12
CA ASP A 108 -8.19 23.13 -10.52
C ASP A 108 -8.42 23.16 -12.04
N ASP A 109 -7.47 22.60 -12.82
CA ASP A 109 -7.71 22.43 -14.26
C ASP A 109 -8.83 21.40 -14.50
N GLU A 110 -9.74 21.72 -15.39
CA GLU A 110 -10.81 20.83 -15.77
C GLU A 110 -10.29 19.63 -16.58
N LEU A 111 -10.89 18.46 -16.35
CA LEU A 111 -10.61 17.21 -17.07
C LEU A 111 -10.62 17.41 -18.59
N THR A 112 -11.55 18.21 -19.12
CA THR A 112 -11.71 18.50 -20.56
C THR A 112 -10.55 19.27 -21.17
N ARG A 113 -9.71 19.93 -20.37
CA ARG A 113 -8.44 20.52 -20.84
C ARG A 113 -7.50 19.46 -21.41
N PHE A 114 -7.49 18.28 -20.84
CA PHE A 114 -6.59 17.18 -21.20
C PHE A 114 -7.27 16.12 -22.06
N LEU A 115 -8.54 15.86 -21.80
CA LEU A 115 -9.39 14.90 -22.49
C LEU A 115 -10.64 15.62 -23.02
N PRO A 116 -10.52 16.41 -24.11
CA PRO A 116 -11.58 17.32 -24.57
C PRO A 116 -12.86 16.60 -24.98
N ASP A 117 -12.75 15.33 -25.41
CA ASP A 117 -13.89 14.52 -25.84
C ASP A 117 -14.55 13.71 -24.69
N TYR A 118 -14.11 13.91 -23.44
CA TYR A 118 -14.73 13.22 -22.30
C TYR A 118 -16.12 13.81 -22.00
N PRO A 119 -17.20 12.99 -21.98
CA PRO A 119 -18.57 13.50 -21.82
C PRO A 119 -18.86 13.85 -20.36
N THR A 120 -18.55 15.08 -19.94
CA THR A 120 -18.82 15.56 -18.58
C THR A 120 -20.29 15.78 -18.28
N LYS A 121 -21.19 15.68 -19.28
CA LYS A 121 -22.63 15.95 -19.16
C LYS A 121 -22.94 17.30 -18.51
N GLY A 122 -22.08 18.31 -18.80
CA GLY A 122 -22.19 19.68 -18.29
C GLY A 122 -21.69 19.88 -16.86
N LYS A 123 -21.03 18.88 -16.27
CA LYS A 123 -20.43 19.00 -14.94
C LYS A 123 -18.98 19.50 -15.06
N SER A 124 -18.55 20.31 -14.09
CA SER A 124 -17.15 20.72 -13.92
C SER A 124 -16.45 19.69 -13.05
N ILE A 125 -15.40 19.06 -13.63
CA ILE A 125 -14.60 18.03 -12.98
C ILE A 125 -13.14 18.46 -13.09
N ASP A 126 -12.49 18.67 -11.96
CA ASP A 126 -11.09 19.06 -11.90
C ASP A 126 -10.15 17.89 -11.49
N VAL A 127 -8.85 18.11 -11.62
CA VAL A 127 -7.81 17.15 -11.28
C VAL A 127 -7.83 16.80 -9.78
N ALA A 128 -8.10 17.78 -8.90
CA ALA A 128 -8.16 17.51 -7.46
C ALA A 128 -9.31 16.57 -7.10
N GLN A 129 -10.46 16.69 -7.76
CA GLN A 129 -11.60 15.79 -7.55
C GLN A 129 -11.31 14.35 -8.02
N LEU A 130 -10.51 14.16 -9.07
CA LEU A 130 -10.06 12.83 -9.48
C LEU A 130 -9.10 12.23 -8.43
N LEU A 131 -8.15 13.03 -7.93
CA LEU A 131 -7.18 12.62 -6.91
C LEU A 131 -7.86 12.23 -5.59
N THR A 132 -8.95 12.91 -5.24
CA THR A 132 -9.64 12.77 -3.94
C THR A 132 -10.89 11.89 -3.97
N HIS A 133 -11.20 11.26 -5.11
CA HIS A 133 -12.38 10.41 -5.27
C HIS A 133 -13.73 11.15 -5.08
N THR A 134 -13.75 12.44 -5.43
CA THR A 134 -14.93 13.31 -5.27
C THR A 134 -15.53 13.79 -6.60
N SER A 135 -15.10 13.21 -7.73
CA SER A 135 -15.56 13.60 -9.07
C SER A 135 -16.98 13.17 -9.42
N GLY A 136 -17.54 12.20 -8.69
CA GLY A 136 -18.85 11.62 -9.02
C GLY A 136 -18.84 10.67 -10.23
N ILE A 137 -17.73 10.53 -10.95
CA ILE A 137 -17.60 9.57 -12.05
C ILE A 137 -17.76 8.14 -11.49
N PRO A 138 -18.54 7.25 -12.13
CA PRO A 138 -18.71 5.86 -11.65
C PRO A 138 -17.42 5.07 -11.77
N SER A 139 -17.16 4.21 -10.78
CA SER A 139 -15.99 3.32 -10.80
C SER A 139 -16.26 2.10 -11.67
N TYR A 140 -15.48 1.87 -12.72
CA TYR A 140 -15.63 0.70 -13.60
C TYR A 140 -15.54 -0.61 -12.82
N THR A 141 -14.76 -0.66 -11.74
CA THR A 141 -14.63 -1.86 -10.90
C THR A 141 -15.86 -2.13 -10.02
N SER A 142 -16.77 -1.16 -9.89
CA SER A 142 -18.03 -1.29 -9.17
C SER A 142 -19.23 -1.56 -10.10
N MET A 143 -19.01 -1.54 -11.41
CA MET A 143 -20.06 -1.83 -12.39
C MET A 143 -20.43 -3.32 -12.34
N PRO A 144 -21.74 -3.66 -12.24
CA PRO A 144 -22.15 -5.05 -12.12
C PRO A 144 -21.62 -5.95 -13.26
N GLY A 145 -20.95 -7.04 -12.90
CA GLY A 145 -20.42 -8.01 -13.86
C GLY A 145 -19.21 -7.55 -14.67
N PHE A 146 -18.70 -6.32 -14.50
CA PHE A 146 -17.58 -5.83 -15.31
C PHE A 146 -16.32 -6.69 -15.10
N LEU A 147 -15.89 -6.87 -13.86
CA LEU A 147 -14.72 -7.69 -13.57
C LEU A 147 -14.94 -9.17 -13.92
N ASP A 148 -16.13 -9.70 -13.71
CA ASP A 148 -16.45 -11.10 -14.06
C ASP A 148 -16.31 -11.36 -15.57
N ASN A 149 -16.73 -10.41 -16.38
CA ASN A 149 -16.73 -10.54 -17.85
C ASN A 149 -15.40 -10.14 -18.48
N TYR A 150 -14.68 -9.17 -17.90
CA TYR A 150 -13.56 -8.49 -18.58
C TYR A 150 -12.21 -8.61 -17.89
N SER A 151 -12.12 -9.23 -16.70
CA SER A 151 -10.84 -9.35 -15.95
C SER A 151 -9.71 -10.03 -16.72
N ARG A 152 -10.04 -10.82 -17.74
CA ARG A 152 -9.07 -11.54 -18.59
C ARG A 152 -8.69 -10.82 -19.88
N ASN A 153 -9.37 -9.71 -20.18
CA ASN A 153 -9.14 -8.97 -21.42
C ASN A 153 -8.03 -7.95 -21.26
N HIS A 154 -7.22 -7.81 -22.29
CA HIS A 154 -6.25 -6.72 -22.35
C HIS A 154 -6.95 -5.43 -22.80
N PHE A 155 -6.65 -4.33 -22.10
CA PHE A 155 -7.21 -3.01 -22.35
C PHE A 155 -6.10 -1.99 -22.63
N THR A 156 -6.34 -1.09 -23.59
CA THR A 156 -5.62 0.20 -23.62
C THR A 156 -6.26 1.18 -22.63
N PRO A 157 -5.56 2.23 -22.18
CA PRO A 157 -6.16 3.25 -21.33
C PRO A 157 -7.46 3.84 -21.88
N GLU A 158 -7.51 4.08 -23.21
CA GLU A 158 -8.70 4.59 -23.90
C GLU A 158 -9.85 3.59 -23.82
N ALA A 159 -9.58 2.29 -24.02
CA ALA A 159 -10.62 1.25 -23.95
C ALA A 159 -11.20 1.11 -22.54
N ILE A 160 -10.38 1.30 -21.49
CA ILE A 160 -10.88 1.36 -20.11
C ILE A 160 -11.77 2.58 -19.92
N ILE A 161 -11.33 3.77 -20.39
CA ILE A 161 -12.12 5.01 -20.31
C ILE A 161 -13.44 4.86 -21.07
N ASP A 162 -13.41 4.27 -22.24
CA ASP A 162 -14.60 4.02 -23.07
C ASP A 162 -15.63 3.12 -22.35
N SER A 163 -15.19 2.25 -21.45
CA SER A 163 -16.08 1.34 -20.72
C SER A 163 -16.97 2.05 -19.69
N PHE A 164 -16.57 3.23 -19.19
CA PHE A 164 -17.31 3.94 -18.15
C PHE A 164 -17.67 5.40 -18.48
N LYS A 165 -17.07 6.01 -19.50
CA LYS A 165 -17.25 7.44 -19.77
C LYS A 165 -18.69 7.89 -20.03
N ASN A 166 -19.54 6.99 -20.54
CA ASN A 166 -20.93 7.28 -20.88
C ASN A 166 -21.93 6.97 -19.75
N GLU A 167 -21.45 6.34 -18.66
CA GLU A 167 -22.30 6.00 -17.52
C GLU A 167 -22.79 7.26 -16.79
N GLU A 168 -23.92 7.15 -16.05
CA GLU A 168 -24.41 8.25 -15.24
C GLU A 168 -23.49 8.50 -14.05
N PHE A 169 -23.38 9.76 -13.63
CA PHE A 169 -22.63 10.12 -12.44
C PHE A 169 -23.29 9.56 -11.19
N ASP A 170 -22.49 9.02 -10.28
CA ASP A 170 -22.94 8.50 -8.99
C ASP A 170 -23.49 9.62 -8.09
N PHE A 171 -22.88 10.82 -8.18
CA PHE A 171 -23.24 12.02 -7.41
C PHE A 171 -22.69 13.29 -8.10
N GLU A 172 -23.14 14.46 -7.64
CA GLU A 172 -22.61 15.74 -8.14
C GLU A 172 -21.15 15.93 -7.71
N PRO A 173 -20.26 16.38 -8.61
CA PRO A 173 -18.86 16.61 -8.28
C PRO A 173 -18.69 17.45 -7.00
N ASN A 174 -17.74 17.01 -6.15
CA ASN A 174 -17.40 17.64 -4.89
C ASN A 174 -18.52 17.67 -3.81
N THR A 175 -19.49 16.74 -3.88
CA THR A 175 -20.55 16.62 -2.86
C THR A 175 -20.39 15.41 -1.94
N GLU A 176 -19.69 14.36 -2.41
CA GLU A 176 -19.47 13.12 -1.68
C GLU A 176 -18.06 12.58 -1.92
N PHE A 177 -17.60 11.76 -0.99
CA PHE A 177 -16.43 10.90 -1.16
C PHE A 177 -16.90 9.48 -1.49
N ARG A 178 -16.43 8.96 -2.64
CA ARG A 178 -16.62 7.55 -2.99
C ARG A 178 -15.38 7.04 -3.71
N TYR A 179 -14.65 6.12 -3.05
CA TYR A 179 -13.42 5.56 -3.59
C TYR A 179 -13.60 5.06 -5.02
N ASN A 180 -12.73 5.50 -5.94
CA ASN A 180 -12.96 5.41 -7.36
C ASN A 180 -11.70 5.05 -8.15
N ASN A 181 -11.71 3.94 -8.90
CA ASN A 181 -10.60 3.55 -9.74
C ASN A 181 -10.62 4.28 -11.10
N SER A 182 -11.79 4.62 -11.65
CA SER A 182 -11.91 5.35 -12.92
C SER A 182 -11.21 6.70 -12.88
N GLY A 183 -11.30 7.43 -11.75
CA GLY A 183 -10.59 8.69 -11.57
C GLY A 183 -9.08 8.55 -11.73
N TYR A 184 -8.49 7.49 -11.20
CA TYR A 184 -7.06 7.22 -11.32
C TYR A 184 -6.65 6.70 -12.72
N VAL A 185 -7.55 6.03 -13.43
CA VAL A 185 -7.34 5.73 -14.87
C VAL A 185 -7.27 7.03 -15.66
N LEU A 186 -8.17 7.99 -15.41
CA LEU A 186 -8.14 9.30 -16.05
C LEU A 186 -6.86 10.08 -15.70
N LEU A 187 -6.39 10.04 -14.44
CA LEU A 187 -5.12 10.65 -14.05
C LEU A 187 -3.93 10.02 -14.80
N GLY A 188 -3.92 8.70 -15.01
CA GLY A 188 -2.92 8.03 -15.85
C GLY A 188 -2.94 8.55 -17.29
N ALA A 189 -4.11 8.67 -17.91
CA ALA A 189 -4.26 9.21 -19.25
C ALA A 189 -3.81 10.69 -19.34
N ILE A 190 -4.07 11.50 -18.30
CA ILE A 190 -3.57 12.88 -18.20
C ILE A 190 -2.03 12.91 -18.15
N ILE A 191 -1.40 12.01 -17.35
CA ILE A 191 0.06 11.90 -17.30
C ILE A 191 0.63 11.59 -18.69
N GLU A 192 0.07 10.61 -19.40
CA GLU A 192 0.50 10.27 -20.76
C GLU A 192 0.33 11.43 -21.74
N LYS A 193 -0.83 12.08 -21.69
CA LYS A 193 -1.14 13.22 -22.57
C LYS A 193 -0.18 14.38 -22.42
N ILE A 194 0.18 14.72 -21.16
CA ILE A 194 1.06 15.85 -20.84
C ILE A 194 2.53 15.52 -21.08
N SER A 195 2.95 14.32 -20.70
CA SER A 195 4.36 13.92 -20.73
C SER A 195 4.80 13.43 -22.11
N GLY A 196 3.89 12.90 -22.92
CA GLY A 196 4.20 12.19 -24.16
C GLY A 196 4.84 10.82 -23.94
N MET A 197 4.83 10.31 -22.71
CA MET A 197 5.36 9.01 -22.31
C MET A 197 4.19 8.08 -21.98
N SER A 198 4.38 6.77 -22.13
CA SER A 198 3.44 5.83 -21.49
C SER A 198 3.47 6.00 -19.95
N TYR A 199 2.37 5.67 -19.29
CA TYR A 199 2.33 5.69 -17.80
C TYR A 199 3.44 4.83 -17.20
N ALA A 200 3.66 3.63 -17.77
CA ALA A 200 4.72 2.72 -17.33
C ALA A 200 6.11 3.36 -17.45
N ASP A 201 6.42 3.96 -18.59
CA ASP A 201 7.71 4.64 -18.82
C ASP A 201 7.87 5.86 -17.91
N PHE A 202 6.81 6.62 -17.69
CA PHE A 202 6.84 7.77 -16.79
C PHE A 202 7.18 7.35 -15.37
N ILE A 203 6.49 6.35 -14.83
CA ILE A 203 6.74 5.83 -13.49
C ILE A 203 8.15 5.24 -13.39
N GLN A 204 8.57 4.44 -14.36
CA GLN A 204 9.92 3.87 -14.39
C GLN A 204 11.00 4.95 -14.38
N GLN A 205 11.00 5.83 -15.36
CA GLN A 205 12.12 6.77 -15.59
C GLN A 205 12.08 7.95 -14.62
N ARG A 206 10.88 8.45 -14.30
CA ARG A 206 10.73 9.68 -13.53
C ARG A 206 10.63 9.45 -12.01
N ILE A 207 10.30 8.22 -11.60
CA ILE A 207 10.15 7.86 -10.19
C ILE A 207 11.12 6.74 -9.82
N PHE A 208 10.94 5.52 -10.33
CA PHE A 208 11.73 4.37 -9.88
C PHE A 208 13.23 4.56 -10.06
N ASP A 209 13.68 4.91 -11.26
CA ASP A 209 15.09 5.13 -11.56
C ASP A 209 15.67 6.28 -10.73
N LYS A 210 14.89 7.36 -10.56
CA LYS A 210 15.34 8.57 -9.85
C LYS A 210 15.60 8.32 -8.37
N ILE A 211 14.87 7.41 -7.72
CA ILE A 211 15.01 7.13 -6.29
C ILE A 211 15.58 5.74 -5.98
N GLY A 212 15.98 4.99 -7.02
CA GLY A 212 16.65 3.69 -6.91
C GLY A 212 15.72 2.55 -6.49
N MET A 213 14.45 2.57 -6.91
CA MET A 213 13.49 1.46 -6.75
C MET A 213 13.72 0.39 -7.82
N THR A 214 14.82 -0.35 -7.72
CA THR A 214 15.28 -1.27 -8.77
C THR A 214 14.53 -2.60 -8.82
N GLN A 215 13.65 -2.85 -7.85
CA GLN A 215 12.82 -4.05 -7.75
C GLN A 215 11.32 -3.70 -7.78
N SER A 216 10.99 -2.57 -8.42
CA SER A 216 9.62 -2.13 -8.64
C SER A 216 9.34 -2.06 -10.13
N TYR A 217 8.14 -2.44 -10.54
CA TYR A 217 7.79 -2.63 -11.95
C TYR A 217 6.36 -2.19 -12.22
N TYR A 218 6.07 -1.83 -13.47
CA TYR A 218 4.72 -1.89 -14.00
C TYR A 218 4.43 -3.33 -14.42
N ASP A 219 3.33 -3.92 -13.95
CA ASP A 219 3.00 -5.31 -14.23
C ASP A 219 2.46 -5.47 -15.66
N ASP A 220 3.24 -6.10 -16.50
CA ASP A 220 2.82 -6.56 -17.80
C ASP A 220 3.04 -8.10 -17.92
N HIS A 221 2.44 -8.73 -18.93
CA HIS A 221 2.54 -10.18 -19.08
C HIS A 221 3.83 -10.66 -19.73
N SER A 222 4.60 -9.76 -20.34
CA SER A 222 5.79 -10.07 -21.13
C SER A 222 7.07 -10.02 -20.32
N THR A 223 7.11 -9.18 -19.31
CA THR A 223 8.32 -8.95 -18.51
C THR A 223 8.55 -10.07 -17.50
N ILE A 224 9.76 -10.66 -17.57
CA ILE A 224 10.23 -11.61 -16.56
C ILE A 224 10.69 -10.82 -15.34
N ILE A 225 9.95 -10.92 -14.25
CA ILE A 225 10.24 -10.23 -12.98
C ILE A 225 10.89 -11.23 -12.03
N PRO A 226 12.19 -11.06 -11.69
CA PRO A 226 12.85 -11.93 -10.73
C PRO A 226 12.17 -11.89 -9.37
N LYS A 227 12.15 -13.03 -8.66
CA LYS A 227 11.55 -13.16 -7.32
C LYS A 227 10.07 -12.72 -7.23
N ARG A 228 9.32 -12.79 -8.31
CA ARG A 228 7.89 -12.49 -8.30
C ARG A 228 7.13 -13.57 -7.53
N ALA A 229 6.39 -13.19 -6.50
CA ALA A 229 5.53 -14.09 -5.74
C ALA A 229 4.31 -14.52 -6.56
N SER A 230 3.82 -15.75 -6.36
CA SER A 230 2.52 -16.23 -6.83
C SER A 230 1.42 -15.78 -5.88
N GLY A 231 0.26 -15.43 -6.42
CA GLY A 231 -0.90 -14.98 -5.63
C GLY A 231 -1.86 -16.12 -5.33
N TYR A 232 -2.44 -16.10 -4.12
CA TYR A 232 -3.35 -17.14 -3.63
C TYR A 232 -4.61 -16.54 -3.01
N GLU A 233 -5.65 -17.36 -2.94
CA GLU A 233 -6.91 -17.07 -2.28
C GLU A 233 -7.29 -18.19 -1.31
N LYS A 234 -8.09 -17.87 -0.28
CA LYS A 234 -8.59 -18.89 0.65
C LYS A 234 -9.62 -19.76 -0.07
N ALA A 235 -9.49 -21.08 0.03
CA ALA A 235 -10.41 -22.04 -0.55
C ALA A 235 -10.68 -23.18 0.44
N GLY A 236 -11.86 -23.18 1.06
CA GLY A 236 -12.18 -24.10 2.15
C GLY A 236 -11.15 -24.01 3.28
N ASP A 237 -10.60 -25.14 3.70
CA ASP A 237 -9.54 -25.20 4.71
C ASP A 237 -8.13 -24.98 4.15
N GLY A 238 -8.00 -24.86 2.80
CA GLY A 238 -6.72 -24.69 2.12
C GLY A 238 -6.64 -23.38 1.31
N TYR A 239 -5.86 -23.45 0.23
CA TYR A 239 -5.61 -22.33 -0.67
C TYR A 239 -5.84 -22.74 -2.12
N ALA A 240 -6.19 -21.77 -2.95
CA ALA A 240 -6.25 -21.89 -4.40
C ALA A 240 -5.39 -20.81 -5.04
N ASN A 241 -4.92 -21.05 -6.26
CA ASN A 241 -4.31 -20.00 -7.06
C ASN A 241 -5.31 -18.86 -7.28
N ALA A 242 -4.84 -17.63 -7.16
CA ALA A 242 -5.66 -16.47 -7.42
C ALA A 242 -6.22 -16.47 -8.84
N SER A 243 -7.43 -15.97 -8.99
CA SER A 243 -8.03 -15.75 -10.29
C SER A 243 -7.15 -14.87 -11.17
N TYR A 244 -7.16 -15.12 -12.48
CA TYR A 244 -6.38 -14.31 -13.42
C TYR A 244 -7.00 -12.93 -13.59
N LEU A 245 -6.14 -11.91 -13.52
CA LEU A 245 -6.46 -10.54 -13.85
C LEU A 245 -5.41 -10.00 -14.82
N ASP A 246 -5.87 -9.51 -15.98
CA ASP A 246 -5.00 -8.76 -16.88
C ASP A 246 -4.62 -7.42 -16.25
N MET A 247 -3.32 -7.21 -16.04
CA MET A 247 -2.84 -6.05 -15.29
C MET A 247 -2.86 -4.75 -16.10
N SER A 248 -3.24 -4.78 -17.37
CA SER A 248 -3.60 -3.57 -18.11
C SER A 248 -4.85 -2.91 -17.51
N LEU A 249 -5.78 -3.71 -16.96
CA LEU A 249 -7.06 -3.23 -16.46
C LEU A 249 -6.95 -2.31 -15.22
N PRO A 250 -6.15 -2.63 -14.16
CA PRO A 250 -5.95 -1.70 -13.05
C PRO A 250 -5.15 -0.45 -13.42
N TYR A 251 -4.27 -0.52 -14.44
CA TYR A 251 -3.50 0.58 -14.99
C TYR A 251 -2.94 1.51 -13.89
N ALA A 252 -3.13 2.83 -14.00
CA ALA A 252 -2.65 3.83 -13.03
C ALA A 252 -3.36 3.79 -11.66
N ALA A 253 -4.40 2.95 -11.51
CA ALA A 253 -5.09 2.73 -10.24
C ALA A 253 -4.52 1.55 -9.44
N GLY A 254 -3.74 0.62 -10.07
CA GLY A 254 -3.40 -0.61 -9.35
C GLY A 254 -2.35 -1.54 -9.95
N SER A 255 -1.62 -1.18 -11.02
CA SER A 255 -0.78 -2.14 -11.77
C SER A 255 0.69 -2.19 -11.38
N LEU A 256 1.09 -1.60 -10.27
CA LEU A 256 2.50 -1.66 -9.86
C LEU A 256 2.80 -2.90 -9.00
N LEU A 257 4.06 -3.34 -9.13
CA LEU A 257 4.68 -4.31 -8.23
C LEU A 257 5.84 -3.65 -7.50
N SER A 258 6.11 -4.13 -6.28
CA SER A 258 7.24 -3.63 -5.50
C SER A 258 7.68 -4.64 -4.44
N THR A 259 8.74 -4.29 -3.71
CA THR A 259 9.22 -4.95 -2.50
C THR A 259 9.03 -4.05 -1.29
N VAL A 260 9.11 -4.59 -0.07
CA VAL A 260 9.08 -3.77 1.15
C VAL A 260 10.26 -2.79 1.22
N ASP A 261 11.41 -3.17 0.67
CA ASP A 261 12.61 -2.31 0.61
C ASP A 261 12.40 -1.12 -0.32
N ASP A 262 11.84 -1.33 -1.50
CA ASP A 262 11.58 -0.27 -2.46
C ASP A 262 10.44 0.65 -1.98
N LEU A 263 9.42 0.12 -1.31
CA LEU A 263 8.40 0.96 -0.66
C LEU A 263 9.00 1.81 0.46
N TYR A 264 10.03 1.33 1.16
CA TYR A 264 10.75 2.16 2.13
C TYR A 264 11.60 3.25 1.46
N LYS A 265 12.24 2.95 0.31
CA LYS A 265 12.91 3.99 -0.50
C LYS A 265 11.93 5.05 -0.99
N TRP A 266 10.71 4.62 -1.41
CA TRP A 266 9.61 5.51 -1.76
C TRP A 266 9.28 6.47 -0.63
N GLN A 267 8.96 5.95 0.55
CA GLN A 267 8.65 6.75 1.72
C GLN A 267 9.79 7.72 2.10
N SER A 268 11.03 7.23 2.06
CA SER A 268 12.22 8.04 2.37
C SER A 268 12.43 9.16 1.34
N ALA A 269 12.17 8.89 0.05
CA ALA A 269 12.29 9.87 -1.02
C ALA A 269 11.25 10.99 -0.90
N LEU A 270 10.03 10.67 -0.48
CA LEU A 270 8.98 11.64 -0.21
C LEU A 270 9.39 12.60 0.94
N GLN A 271 9.97 12.05 2.01
CA GLN A 271 10.44 12.86 3.14
C GLN A 271 11.65 13.74 2.82
N ALA A 272 12.45 13.34 1.83
CA ALA A 272 13.69 14.01 1.44
C ALA A 272 13.52 14.95 0.22
N ASP A 273 12.30 15.32 -0.15
CA ASP A 273 11.96 16.23 -1.25
C ASP A 273 12.57 15.82 -2.62
N LYS A 274 12.82 14.51 -2.82
CA LYS A 274 13.51 14.04 -4.03
C LYS A 274 12.66 14.07 -5.29
N LEU A 275 11.33 14.03 -5.14
CA LEU A 275 10.38 13.95 -6.24
C LEU A 275 9.58 15.23 -6.40
N VAL A 276 9.01 15.72 -5.31
CA VAL A 276 8.25 16.96 -5.20
C VAL A 276 8.68 17.71 -3.94
N LYS A 277 8.46 19.00 -3.90
CA LYS A 277 8.77 19.83 -2.73
C LYS A 277 7.88 19.46 -1.55
N LYS A 278 8.38 19.68 -0.35
CA LYS A 278 7.64 19.42 0.90
C LYS A 278 6.29 20.12 0.96
N GLU A 279 6.23 21.38 0.50
CA GLU A 279 4.99 22.18 0.47
C GLU A 279 3.96 21.57 -0.48
N THR A 280 4.43 21.00 -1.60
CA THR A 280 3.57 20.29 -2.57
C THR A 280 3.07 18.97 -2.00
N LEU A 281 3.98 18.19 -1.39
CA LEU A 281 3.60 16.93 -0.75
C LEU A 281 2.64 17.14 0.42
N GLN A 282 2.75 18.25 1.15
CA GLN A 282 1.84 18.59 2.25
C GLN A 282 0.39 18.74 1.75
N GLN A 283 0.16 19.16 0.51
CA GLN A 283 -1.19 19.19 -0.07
C GLN A 283 -1.78 17.79 -0.19
N ALA A 284 -0.94 16.78 -0.56
CA ALA A 284 -1.38 15.38 -0.60
C ALA A 284 -1.71 14.81 0.80
N PHE A 285 -1.11 15.35 1.85
CA PHE A 285 -1.32 14.96 3.24
C PHE A 285 -2.29 15.90 3.97
N THR A 286 -3.11 16.62 3.22
CA THR A 286 -4.16 17.50 3.76
C THR A 286 -5.53 16.91 3.41
N ARG A 287 -6.42 16.87 4.39
CA ARG A 287 -7.80 16.41 4.18
C ARG A 287 -8.49 17.31 3.17
N TYR A 288 -9.07 16.69 2.16
CA TYR A 288 -9.81 17.44 1.16
C TYR A 288 -11.16 17.89 1.73
N LYS A 289 -11.60 19.07 1.32
CA LYS A 289 -12.84 19.69 1.79
C LYS A 289 -13.90 19.65 0.68
N LEU A 290 -15.03 19.03 0.98
CA LEU A 290 -16.18 19.00 0.10
C LEU A 290 -16.85 20.38 0.00
N LYS A 291 -17.71 20.55 -1.01
CA LYS A 291 -18.45 21.79 -1.26
C LYS A 291 -19.32 22.24 -0.07
N ASN A 292 -19.82 21.31 0.74
CA ASN A 292 -20.59 21.60 1.96
C ASN A 292 -19.72 21.99 3.15
N GLY A 293 -18.38 21.97 3.00
CA GLY A 293 -17.41 22.29 4.05
C GLY A 293 -16.94 21.09 4.88
N GLU A 294 -17.47 19.90 4.66
CA GLU A 294 -17.06 18.67 5.32
C GLU A 294 -15.66 18.25 4.85
N GLU A 295 -14.82 17.83 5.79
CA GLU A 295 -13.50 17.27 5.49
C GLU A 295 -13.57 15.75 5.41
N ILE A 296 -12.96 15.18 4.35
CA ILE A 296 -12.85 13.74 4.17
C ILE A 296 -11.49 13.25 4.66
N ASP A 297 -11.43 12.01 5.14
CA ASP A 297 -10.19 11.37 5.62
C ASP A 297 -9.30 10.86 4.46
N TYR A 298 -9.22 11.65 3.38
CA TYR A 298 -8.42 11.33 2.19
C TYR A 298 -7.79 12.61 1.60
N GLY A 299 -6.52 12.48 1.21
CA GLY A 299 -5.80 13.48 0.44
C GLY A 299 -5.56 13.01 -0.99
N TYR A 300 -4.38 13.25 -1.56
CA TYR A 300 -4.06 12.84 -2.93
C TYR A 300 -3.32 11.50 -2.92
N GLY A 301 -4.05 10.38 -2.90
CA GLY A 301 -3.49 9.03 -2.89
C GLY A 301 -3.19 8.46 -1.50
N TRP A 302 -3.62 9.11 -0.42
CA TRP A 302 -3.45 8.64 0.96
C TRP A 302 -4.69 8.83 1.81
N PHE A 303 -4.98 7.85 2.66
CA PHE A 303 -5.87 7.99 3.80
C PHE A 303 -5.16 8.71 4.95
N LEU A 304 -5.88 9.60 5.62
CA LEU A 304 -5.39 10.46 6.71
C LEU A 304 -6.14 10.09 7.99
N ASN A 305 -5.68 9.04 8.64
CA ASN A 305 -6.34 8.41 9.78
C ASN A 305 -5.67 8.76 11.12
N LYS A 306 -6.06 8.04 12.18
CA LYS A 306 -5.41 8.07 13.49
C LYS A 306 -5.16 6.65 14.01
N LEU A 307 -4.09 6.50 14.79
CA LEU A 307 -3.75 5.31 15.55
C LEU A 307 -3.36 5.73 16.96
N PHE A 308 -4.15 5.33 17.96
CA PHE A 308 -3.99 5.77 19.36
C PHE A 308 -3.86 7.31 19.53
N GLY A 309 -4.60 8.06 18.71
CA GLY A 309 -4.60 9.52 18.72
C GLY A 309 -3.53 10.17 17.84
N GLU A 310 -2.49 9.45 17.42
CA GLU A 310 -1.46 9.96 16.50
C GLU A 310 -1.95 9.98 15.06
N PRO A 311 -1.58 11.01 14.28
CA PRO A 311 -1.84 11.04 12.85
C PRO A 311 -1.20 9.86 12.13
N VAL A 312 -1.91 9.30 11.16
CA VAL A 312 -1.43 8.23 10.29
C VAL A 312 -1.68 8.61 8.84
N ILE A 313 -0.64 8.49 8.02
CA ILE A 313 -0.68 8.65 6.58
C ILE A 313 -0.48 7.25 6.01
N GLU A 314 -1.51 6.68 5.37
CA GLU A 314 -1.48 5.28 4.97
C GLU A 314 -2.26 5.03 3.67
N HIS A 315 -1.96 3.91 3.02
CA HIS A 315 -2.82 3.36 1.98
C HIS A 315 -2.70 1.84 1.94
N SER A 316 -3.84 1.19 1.72
CA SER A 316 -3.88 -0.25 1.46
C SER A 316 -3.87 -0.53 -0.04
N GLY A 317 -3.48 -1.73 -0.40
CA GLY A 317 -3.63 -2.27 -1.76
C GLY A 317 -4.31 -3.61 -1.73
N GLY A 318 -5.24 -3.83 -2.64
CA GLY A 318 -5.88 -5.12 -2.86
C GLY A 318 -5.95 -5.38 -4.37
N ILE A 319 -5.51 -6.55 -4.77
CA ILE A 319 -5.60 -7.06 -6.14
C ILE A 319 -5.64 -8.59 -6.05
N TYR A 320 -6.16 -9.27 -7.05
CA TYR A 320 -6.32 -10.71 -7.05
C TYR A 320 -5.08 -11.44 -6.53
N GLY A 321 -5.24 -12.16 -5.41
CA GLY A 321 -4.20 -12.91 -4.74
C GLY A 321 -3.20 -12.12 -3.89
N PHE A 322 -3.34 -10.79 -3.79
CA PHE A 322 -2.38 -9.95 -3.05
C PHE A 322 -3.08 -8.87 -2.25
N LEU A 323 -2.56 -8.62 -1.05
CA LEU A 323 -2.88 -7.44 -0.26
C LEU A 323 -1.60 -6.72 0.14
N ALA A 324 -1.67 -5.42 0.30
CA ALA A 324 -0.54 -4.59 0.68
C ALA A 324 -0.98 -3.49 1.66
N GLN A 325 -0.08 -3.04 2.52
CA GLN A 325 -0.29 -1.90 3.41
C GLN A 325 1.00 -1.13 3.60
N GLY A 326 0.93 0.20 3.45
CA GLY A 326 1.95 1.14 3.88
C GLY A 326 1.38 2.05 4.96
N VAL A 327 2.05 2.17 6.11
CA VAL A 327 1.64 3.00 7.26
C VAL A 327 2.79 3.91 7.63
N TYR A 328 2.56 5.22 7.69
CA TYR A 328 3.51 6.20 8.19
C TYR A 328 2.95 6.98 9.36
N ILE A 329 3.69 7.03 10.46
CA ILE A 329 3.39 7.81 11.67
C ILE A 329 4.34 9.02 11.71
N PRO A 330 3.90 10.22 11.29
CA PRO A 330 4.80 11.38 11.14
C PRO A 330 5.49 11.81 12.45
N ASN A 331 4.76 11.81 13.56
CA ASN A 331 5.26 12.31 14.84
C ASN A 331 6.38 11.44 15.42
N ASP A 332 6.34 10.13 15.19
CA ASP A 332 7.32 9.16 15.66
C ASP A 332 8.33 8.78 14.57
N ASN A 333 8.13 9.29 13.35
CA ASN A 333 8.89 8.92 12.14
C ASN A 333 9.03 7.41 11.97
N ILE A 334 7.91 6.70 12.10
CA ILE A 334 7.82 5.24 11.94
C ILE A 334 7.16 4.95 10.58
N TYR A 335 7.77 4.06 9.80
CA TYR A 335 7.19 3.50 8.60
C TYR A 335 7.08 1.99 8.68
N VAL A 336 5.94 1.46 8.29
CA VAL A 336 5.70 0.01 8.21
C VAL A 336 5.15 -0.34 6.83
N ALA A 337 5.78 -1.29 6.16
CA ALA A 337 5.26 -1.92 4.95
C ALA A 337 5.00 -3.41 5.19
N VAL A 338 3.83 -3.88 4.76
CA VAL A 338 3.45 -5.30 4.80
C VAL A 338 2.88 -5.67 3.43
N LEU A 339 3.49 -6.65 2.77
CA LEU A 339 3.07 -7.19 1.48
C LEU A 339 2.73 -8.66 1.66
N THR A 340 1.54 -9.08 1.19
CA THR A 340 1.08 -10.46 1.30
C THR A 340 0.73 -11.02 -0.07
N ASN A 341 0.94 -12.31 -0.28
CA ASN A 341 0.54 -13.02 -1.49
C ASN A 341 -0.72 -13.87 -1.31
N CYS A 342 -1.59 -13.45 -0.40
CA CYS A 342 -2.95 -13.99 -0.25
C CYS A 342 -3.93 -12.90 0.22
N THR A 343 -5.18 -13.01 -0.21
CA THR A 343 -6.28 -12.19 0.31
C THR A 343 -6.82 -12.71 1.65
N CYS A 344 -6.08 -13.60 2.34
CA CYS A 344 -6.50 -14.34 3.53
C CYS A 344 -6.24 -13.61 4.85
N VAL A 345 -5.20 -12.78 4.92
CA VAL A 345 -4.79 -12.08 6.14
C VAL A 345 -4.68 -10.59 5.84
N SER A 346 -5.28 -9.76 6.69
CA SER A 346 -5.24 -8.30 6.53
C SER A 346 -3.87 -7.73 6.85
N PRO A 347 -3.11 -7.20 5.88
CA PRO A 347 -1.83 -6.53 6.13
C PRO A 347 -2.02 -5.22 6.92
N ASN A 348 -3.20 -4.58 6.83
CA ASN A 348 -3.53 -3.39 7.60
C ASN A 348 -3.46 -3.65 9.09
N GLU A 349 -4.08 -4.75 9.56
CA GLU A 349 -4.02 -5.12 10.96
C GLU A 349 -2.58 -5.34 11.42
N VAL A 350 -1.79 -6.10 10.65
CA VAL A 350 -0.38 -6.41 10.97
C VAL A 350 0.46 -5.12 11.02
N ALA A 351 0.35 -4.26 10.00
CA ALA A 351 1.13 -3.02 9.91
C ALA A 351 0.80 -2.05 11.06
N ARG A 352 -0.49 -1.85 11.36
CA ARG A 352 -0.93 -0.98 12.44
C ARG A 352 -0.56 -1.53 13.83
N MET A 353 -0.59 -2.87 14.01
CA MET A 353 -0.09 -3.49 15.25
C MET A 353 1.41 -3.30 15.40
N MET A 354 2.22 -3.48 14.35
CA MET A 354 3.67 -3.24 14.41
C MET A 354 3.97 -1.76 14.71
N ALA A 355 3.29 -0.83 14.07
CA ALA A 355 3.42 0.59 14.38
C ALA A 355 3.07 0.88 15.86
N ALA A 356 1.97 0.31 16.37
CA ALA A 356 1.56 0.48 17.77
C ALA A 356 2.56 -0.11 18.77
N ILE A 357 3.15 -1.27 18.44
CA ILE A 357 4.22 -1.90 19.26
C ILE A 357 5.43 -0.95 19.30
N GLU A 358 5.88 -0.44 18.14
CA GLU A 358 7.05 0.44 18.06
C GLU A 358 6.83 1.81 18.73
N MET A 359 5.59 2.31 18.75
CA MET A 359 5.18 3.49 19.50
C MET A 359 5.14 3.24 21.03
N GLY A 360 5.31 1.99 21.50
CA GLY A 360 5.13 1.60 22.90
C GLY A 360 3.67 1.69 23.38
N LYS A 361 2.70 1.80 22.45
CA LYS A 361 1.26 1.93 22.76
C LYS A 361 0.51 0.59 22.69
N TYR A 362 1.15 -0.47 22.22
CA TYR A 362 0.61 -1.81 22.22
C TYR A 362 0.90 -2.49 23.57
N SER A 363 -0.07 -2.53 24.46
CA SER A 363 -0.03 -3.44 25.60
C SER A 363 -0.71 -4.75 25.21
N LYS A 364 -0.01 -5.89 25.31
CA LYS A 364 -0.70 -7.17 25.38
C LYS A 364 -1.76 -7.04 26.49
N ARG A 365 -3.03 -6.99 26.11
CA ARG A 365 -4.07 -7.25 27.08
C ARG A 365 -3.85 -8.70 27.54
N THR A 366 -3.25 -8.88 28.70
CA THR A 366 -3.27 -10.17 29.38
C THR A 366 -4.76 -10.39 29.70
N PRO A 367 -5.40 -11.44 29.18
CA PRO A 367 -6.78 -11.71 29.56
C PRO A 367 -6.81 -11.76 31.08
N LYS A 368 -7.57 -10.88 31.71
CA LYS A 368 -7.80 -10.97 33.16
C LYS A 368 -8.73 -12.15 33.33
N PRO A 369 -8.30 -13.23 34.03
CA PRO A 369 -9.20 -14.33 34.32
C PRO A 369 -10.37 -13.76 35.12
N MET A 370 -11.56 -13.89 34.56
CA MET A 370 -12.80 -13.43 35.16
C MET A 370 -13.67 -14.63 35.45
N SER A 371 -14.41 -14.57 36.55
CA SER A 371 -15.39 -15.62 36.84
C SER A 371 -16.54 -15.54 35.82
N ALA A 372 -17.22 -16.66 35.57
CA ALA A 372 -18.41 -16.70 34.74
C ALA A 372 -19.52 -15.75 35.23
N THR A 373 -19.53 -15.40 36.50
CA THR A 373 -20.44 -14.41 37.11
C THR A 373 -20.05 -13.00 36.69
N ASP A 374 -18.75 -12.66 36.73
CA ASP A 374 -18.25 -11.34 36.34
C ASP A 374 -18.42 -11.09 34.84
N LEU A 375 -18.24 -12.14 34.01
CA LEU A 375 -18.43 -12.04 32.55
C LEU A 375 -19.89 -11.67 32.19
N LYS A 376 -20.88 -12.11 32.98
CA LYS A 376 -22.30 -11.79 32.76
C LYS A 376 -22.61 -10.30 32.87
N GLU A 377 -21.81 -9.53 33.61
CA GLU A 377 -21.98 -8.09 33.74
C GLU A 377 -21.73 -7.36 32.44
N TYR A 378 -20.99 -7.96 31.49
CA TYR A 378 -20.66 -7.41 30.17
C TYR A 378 -21.61 -7.85 29.06
N VAL A 379 -22.56 -8.75 29.35
CA VAL A 379 -23.56 -9.20 28.37
C VAL A 379 -24.52 -8.06 28.07
N GLY A 380 -24.69 -7.77 26.77
CA GLY A 380 -25.60 -6.70 26.35
C GLY A 380 -25.40 -6.27 24.90
N VAL A 381 -26.19 -5.29 24.51
CA VAL A 381 -26.08 -4.63 23.21
C VAL A 381 -25.50 -3.25 23.42
N TYR A 382 -24.35 -2.99 22.81
CA TYR A 382 -23.61 -1.74 22.92
C TYR A 382 -23.65 -1.01 21.57
N ALA A 383 -23.89 0.30 21.61
CA ALA A 383 -23.84 1.16 20.44
C ALA A 383 -22.48 1.87 20.37
N PHE A 384 -21.93 2.00 19.19
CA PHE A 384 -20.72 2.81 18.98
C PHE A 384 -21.10 4.31 19.06
N LYS A 385 -20.37 5.08 19.88
CA LYS A 385 -20.59 6.53 19.98
C LYS A 385 -20.23 7.30 18.68
N SER A 386 -19.32 6.74 17.90
CA SER A 386 -18.78 7.35 16.68
C SER A 386 -19.48 6.91 15.39
N GLU A 387 -20.38 5.91 15.46
CA GLU A 387 -21.00 5.33 14.27
C GLU A 387 -22.49 5.06 14.52
N GLU A 388 -23.32 5.99 14.04
CA GLU A 388 -24.78 5.91 14.20
C GLU A 388 -25.33 4.64 13.56
N GLY A 389 -26.11 3.86 14.32
CA GLY A 389 -26.73 2.61 13.85
C GLY A 389 -25.86 1.34 14.01
N LYS A 390 -24.54 1.43 14.23
CA LYS A 390 -23.71 0.25 14.47
C LYS A 390 -23.80 -0.20 15.92
N LYS A 391 -24.05 -1.50 16.11
CA LYS A 391 -24.16 -2.14 17.43
C LYS A 391 -23.26 -3.36 17.50
N VAL A 392 -22.76 -3.67 18.68
CA VAL A 392 -22.13 -4.95 19.02
C VAL A 392 -22.95 -5.64 20.10
N THR A 393 -23.31 -6.88 19.86
CA THR A 393 -23.92 -7.75 20.87
C THR A 393 -22.82 -8.54 21.55
N ILE A 394 -22.75 -8.44 22.88
CA ILE A 394 -21.80 -9.21 23.71
C ILE A 394 -22.56 -10.32 24.39
N GLN A 395 -22.02 -11.53 24.26
CA GLN A 395 -22.57 -12.77 24.88
C GLN A 395 -21.44 -13.52 25.57
N VAL A 396 -21.81 -14.43 26.48
CA VAL A 396 -20.87 -15.38 27.10
C VAL A 396 -21.09 -16.73 26.44
N GLU A 397 -20.02 -17.26 25.82
CA GLU A 397 -19.99 -18.66 25.36
C GLU A 397 -18.89 -19.38 26.12
N GLU A 398 -19.28 -20.49 26.77
CA GLU A 398 -18.43 -21.21 27.70
C GLU A 398 -17.92 -20.30 28.83
N ASP A 399 -16.64 -19.92 28.81
CA ASP A 399 -15.97 -19.05 29.77
C ASP A 399 -15.37 -17.79 29.15
N HIS A 400 -15.83 -17.41 27.89
CA HIS A 400 -15.34 -16.28 27.16
C HIS A 400 -16.46 -15.30 26.77
N LEU A 401 -16.11 -14.03 26.63
CA LEU A 401 -16.97 -13.03 25.98
C LEU A 401 -16.85 -13.14 24.47
N MET A 402 -17.99 -13.23 23.81
CA MET A 402 -18.10 -13.19 22.36
C MET A 402 -18.76 -11.89 21.96
N GLY A 403 -18.16 -11.17 21.00
CA GLY A 403 -18.72 -9.95 20.43
C GLY A 403 -19.20 -10.20 19.00
N GLN A 404 -20.44 -9.83 18.69
CA GLN A 404 -20.97 -9.87 17.33
C GLN A 404 -21.43 -8.49 16.91
N GLN A 405 -20.79 -7.92 15.88
CA GLN A 405 -21.22 -6.69 15.25
C GLN A 405 -22.43 -6.97 14.33
N SER A 406 -23.34 -6.00 14.19
CA SER A 406 -24.51 -6.12 13.31
C SER A 406 -24.10 -6.54 11.88
N GLY A 407 -24.53 -7.72 11.45
CA GLY A 407 -24.19 -8.31 10.12
C GLY A 407 -22.86 -9.06 10.07
N GLY A 408 -22.09 -9.16 11.16
CA GLY A 408 -20.84 -9.90 11.23
C GLY A 408 -20.97 -11.25 11.96
N SER A 409 -19.90 -12.07 11.88
CA SER A 409 -19.77 -13.29 12.68
C SER A 409 -19.30 -12.99 14.10
N PRO A 410 -19.67 -13.83 15.11
CA PRO A 410 -19.17 -13.71 16.48
C PRO A 410 -17.65 -13.85 16.52
N GLN A 411 -17.00 -13.04 17.37
CA GLN A 411 -15.56 -13.08 17.62
C GLN A 411 -15.30 -13.08 19.12
N SER A 412 -14.29 -13.84 19.56
CA SER A 412 -13.83 -13.82 20.96
C SER A 412 -13.20 -12.47 21.31
N LEU A 413 -13.58 -11.91 22.46
CA LEU A 413 -13.14 -10.61 22.99
C LEU A 413 -11.98 -10.74 23.97
#